data_4d4e0972832db492d599948cfd85e18b
#
_entry.id   4d4e0972832db492d599948cfd85e18b
#
_cell.length_a   1.000
_cell.length_b   1.000
_cell.length_c   1.000
_cell.angle_alpha   90.00
_cell.angle_beta   90.00
_cell.angle_gamma   90.00
#
_symmetry.space_group_name_H-M   'P 1'
#
loop_
_entity.id
_entity.type
_entity.pdbx_description
1 polymer ?
#
loop_
_entity_poly.entity_id
_entity_poly.type
_entity_poly.pdbx_seq_one_letter_code
_entity_poly.pdbx_strand_id
1 'polypeptide(L)'
;TEGEEGEGKLVLEVVSTSGDTHLGGDDFDEVLINHVADAFQKEHGIDLRRDPQALQRLQEACEKAKKELSQSAETSINLPFIAHDASGQKHLDVTITRAEFERLVDPLIERLRGPVMDALNNAKPQKLSPSDIDEVVLVGGSTRIPKVQELVKKIFNREPHRGVNPDEVVALGAAIQGSALAGERSDLLLLDVTPLSLGIETEGGVFTVLVERNTTVPTTKKQTFSTAADNQPSVQVQVYQGERPMAADNRP
;
A
#
# COMPACT_ATOMS: atom_id res chain seq x y z
N THR A 1 44.79 30.22 -1.52
CA THR A 1 44.52 28.79 -1.21
C THR A 1 43.03 28.56 -1.34
N GLU A 2 42.63 28.08 -2.49
CA GLU A 2 41.28 27.69 -2.84
C GLU A 2 40.92 26.47 -1.98
N GLY A 3 39.93 26.63 -1.12
CA GLY A 3 39.32 25.53 -0.40
C GLY A 3 38.47 24.72 -1.36
N GLU A 4 38.73 23.42 -1.48
CA GLU A 4 37.86 22.45 -2.12
C GLU A 4 36.48 22.53 -1.46
N GLU A 5 35.49 23.06 -2.18
CA GLU A 5 34.10 22.92 -1.85
C GLU A 5 33.78 21.42 -2.02
N GLY A 6 33.74 20.72 -0.88
CA GLY A 6 33.27 19.34 -0.87
C GLY A 6 31.84 19.29 -1.40
N GLU A 7 31.60 18.61 -2.52
CA GLU A 7 30.26 18.29 -2.99
C GLU A 7 29.51 17.63 -1.82
N GLY A 8 28.53 18.36 -1.27
CA GLY A 8 27.73 17.88 -0.14
C GLY A 8 26.96 16.64 -0.54
N LYS A 9 27.11 15.56 0.20
CA LYS A 9 26.28 14.35 0.03
C LYS A 9 24.81 14.70 0.23
N LEU A 10 23.96 14.28 -0.69
CA LEU A 10 22.53 14.32 -0.51
C LEU A 10 22.14 13.20 0.47
N VAL A 11 21.63 13.59 1.63
CA VAL A 11 21.12 12.64 2.63
C VAL A 11 19.60 12.62 2.54
N LEU A 12 19.04 11.43 2.25
CA LEU A 12 17.62 11.16 2.33
C LEU A 12 17.36 10.34 3.57
N GLU A 13 16.54 10.87 4.48
CA GLU A 13 16.17 10.20 5.72
C GLU A 13 14.68 9.87 5.73
N VAL A 14 14.35 8.59 5.90
CA VAL A 14 12.98 8.13 6.14
C VAL A 14 12.66 8.39 7.62
N VAL A 15 11.72 9.27 7.89
CA VAL A 15 11.32 9.62 9.27
C VAL A 15 10.16 8.78 9.79
N SER A 16 9.35 8.22 8.90
CA SER A 16 8.26 7.32 9.25
C SER A 16 7.74 6.56 8.01
N THR A 17 7.17 5.40 8.25
CA THR A 17 6.44 4.63 7.26
C THR A 17 5.16 4.05 7.88
N SER A 18 4.10 3.99 7.11
CA SER A 18 2.83 3.33 7.46
C SER A 18 2.11 2.87 6.21
N GLY A 19 1.24 1.87 6.32
CA GLY A 19 0.50 1.36 5.18
C GLY A 19 -0.65 0.43 5.60
N ASP A 20 -1.56 0.17 4.66
CA ASP A 20 -2.56 -0.88 4.74
C ASP A 20 -2.15 -1.97 3.75
N THR A 21 -1.69 -3.11 4.25
CA THR A 21 -1.21 -4.25 3.44
C THR A 21 -2.34 -5.01 2.73
N HIS A 22 -3.60 -4.68 3.03
CA HIS A 22 -4.80 -5.28 2.47
C HIS A 22 -5.64 -4.26 1.68
N LEU A 23 -4.98 -3.23 1.13
CA LEU A 23 -5.64 -2.23 0.29
C LEU A 23 -4.79 -1.95 -0.94
N GLY A 24 -5.33 -2.27 -2.10
CA GLY A 24 -4.66 -2.10 -3.39
C GLY A 24 -5.62 -1.95 -4.55
N GLY A 25 -5.09 -2.04 -5.78
CA GLY A 25 -5.88 -1.92 -7.01
C GLY A 25 -6.98 -2.96 -7.14
N ASP A 26 -6.69 -4.18 -6.67
CA ASP A 26 -7.61 -5.33 -6.76
C ASP A 26 -8.87 -5.13 -5.90
N ASP A 27 -8.77 -4.43 -4.76
CA ASP A 27 -9.94 -4.13 -3.93
C ASP A 27 -10.92 -3.20 -4.66
N PHE A 28 -10.41 -2.23 -5.42
CA PHE A 28 -11.25 -1.37 -6.27
C PHE A 28 -11.89 -2.17 -7.41
N ASP A 29 -11.15 -3.11 -8.00
CA ASP A 29 -11.69 -4.01 -9.02
C ASP A 29 -12.79 -4.89 -8.46
N GLU A 30 -12.60 -5.48 -7.28
CA GLU A 30 -13.57 -6.34 -6.63
C GLU A 30 -14.90 -5.62 -6.37
N VAL A 31 -14.86 -4.37 -5.92
CA VAL A 31 -16.08 -3.54 -5.74
C VAL A 31 -16.83 -3.39 -7.06
N LEU A 32 -16.13 -3.11 -8.16
CA LEU A 32 -16.75 -2.95 -9.46
C LEU A 32 -17.28 -4.29 -10.02
N ILE A 33 -16.52 -5.37 -9.86
CA ILE A 33 -16.92 -6.74 -10.24
C ILE A 33 -18.21 -7.13 -9.53
N ASN A 34 -18.25 -6.92 -8.21
CA ASN A 34 -19.44 -7.25 -7.43
C ASN A 34 -20.66 -6.42 -7.87
N HIS A 35 -20.49 -5.12 -8.09
CA HIS A 35 -21.55 -4.24 -8.55
C HIS A 35 -22.14 -4.71 -9.88
N VAL A 36 -21.30 -5.02 -10.87
CA VAL A 36 -21.73 -5.48 -12.20
C VAL A 36 -22.34 -6.88 -12.15
N ALA A 37 -21.73 -7.80 -11.38
CA ALA A 37 -22.25 -9.16 -11.22
C ALA A 37 -23.61 -9.17 -10.52
N ASP A 38 -23.81 -8.35 -9.49
CA ASP A 38 -25.09 -8.24 -8.79
C ASP A 38 -26.20 -7.65 -9.69
N ALA A 39 -25.86 -6.67 -10.52
CA ALA A 39 -26.79 -6.11 -11.51
C ALA A 39 -27.20 -7.18 -12.52
N PHE A 40 -26.25 -7.93 -13.07
CA PHE A 40 -26.50 -9.02 -14.00
C PHE A 40 -27.33 -10.14 -13.38
N GLN A 41 -27.01 -10.53 -12.14
CA GLN A 41 -27.78 -11.55 -11.41
C GLN A 41 -29.22 -11.10 -11.17
N LYS A 42 -29.42 -9.83 -10.85
CA LYS A 42 -30.78 -9.28 -10.65
C LYS A 42 -31.61 -9.31 -11.93
N GLU A 43 -30.99 -9.07 -13.08
CA GLU A 43 -31.68 -9.03 -14.38
C GLU A 43 -31.91 -10.43 -14.97
N HIS A 44 -30.92 -11.31 -14.87
CA HIS A 44 -30.90 -12.60 -15.55
C HIS A 44 -30.99 -13.81 -14.61
N GLY A 45 -30.92 -13.63 -13.31
CA GLY A 45 -30.90 -14.72 -12.33
C GLY A 45 -29.62 -15.54 -12.28
N ILE A 46 -28.57 -15.12 -13.00
CA ILE A 46 -27.29 -15.83 -13.14
C ILE A 46 -26.19 -15.05 -12.42
N ASP A 47 -25.49 -15.71 -11.50
CA ASP A 47 -24.31 -15.12 -10.85
C ASP A 47 -23.05 -15.47 -11.63
N LEU A 48 -22.49 -14.48 -12.34
CA LEU A 48 -21.27 -14.62 -13.14
C LEU A 48 -20.03 -15.05 -12.33
N ARG A 49 -20.02 -14.82 -11.01
CA ARG A 49 -18.91 -15.19 -10.11
C ARG A 49 -18.80 -16.70 -9.88
N ARG A 50 -19.84 -17.48 -10.23
CA ARG A 50 -19.86 -18.94 -10.08
C ARG A 50 -19.25 -19.68 -11.27
N ASP A 51 -19.08 -19.02 -12.39
CA ASP A 51 -18.40 -19.56 -13.57
C ASP A 51 -17.00 -18.96 -13.67
N PRO A 52 -15.93 -19.76 -13.55
CA PRO A 52 -14.55 -19.26 -13.61
C PRO A 52 -14.21 -18.52 -14.91
N GLN A 53 -14.77 -18.94 -16.05
CA GLN A 53 -14.53 -18.27 -17.34
C GLN A 53 -15.23 -16.90 -17.40
N ALA A 54 -16.48 -16.85 -16.95
CA ALA A 54 -17.24 -15.61 -16.89
C ALA A 54 -16.58 -14.63 -15.90
N LEU A 55 -16.17 -15.12 -14.74
CA LEU A 55 -15.50 -14.31 -13.72
C LEU A 55 -14.19 -13.73 -14.25
N GLN A 56 -13.35 -14.51 -14.91
CA GLN A 56 -12.09 -14.00 -15.46
C GLN A 56 -12.34 -12.89 -16.49
N ARG A 57 -13.27 -13.10 -17.41
CA ARG A 57 -13.63 -12.07 -18.40
C ARG A 57 -14.18 -10.80 -17.76
N LEU A 58 -14.98 -10.96 -16.70
CA LEU A 58 -15.52 -9.84 -15.94
C LEU A 58 -14.42 -9.09 -15.20
N GLN A 59 -13.46 -9.79 -14.58
CA GLN A 59 -12.30 -9.20 -13.90
C GLN A 59 -11.47 -8.33 -14.85
N GLU A 60 -11.09 -8.89 -16.02
CA GLU A 60 -10.32 -8.17 -17.03
C GLU A 60 -11.06 -6.92 -17.54
N ALA A 61 -12.37 -7.04 -17.76
CA ALA A 61 -13.18 -5.90 -18.21
C ALA A 61 -13.37 -4.83 -17.13
N CYS A 62 -13.55 -5.21 -15.87
CA CYS A 62 -13.67 -4.27 -14.75
C CYS A 62 -12.34 -3.55 -14.46
N GLU A 63 -11.21 -4.27 -14.50
CA GLU A 63 -9.89 -3.63 -14.36
C GLU A 63 -9.65 -2.60 -15.46
N LYS A 64 -9.98 -2.95 -16.71
CA LYS A 64 -9.90 -2.02 -17.84
C LYS A 64 -10.81 -0.81 -17.63
N ALA A 65 -12.06 -1.04 -17.23
CA ALA A 65 -13.02 0.02 -16.95
C ALA A 65 -12.54 0.96 -15.81
N LYS A 66 -12.00 0.42 -14.72
CA LYS A 66 -11.38 1.21 -13.65
C LYS A 66 -10.28 2.14 -14.19
N LYS A 67 -9.39 1.62 -15.05
CA LYS A 67 -8.31 2.41 -15.66
C LYS A 67 -8.86 3.53 -16.57
N GLU A 68 -9.86 3.20 -17.39
CA GLU A 68 -10.51 4.16 -18.29
C GLU A 68 -11.25 5.26 -17.53
N LEU A 69 -11.93 4.93 -16.43
CA LEU A 69 -12.62 5.90 -15.56
C LEU A 69 -11.68 6.89 -14.87
N SER A 70 -10.39 6.62 -14.80
CA SER A 70 -9.40 7.61 -14.35
C SER A 70 -9.18 8.74 -15.37
N GLN A 71 -9.52 8.52 -16.65
CA GLN A 71 -9.33 9.47 -17.73
C GLN A 71 -10.65 9.96 -18.34
N SER A 72 -11.68 9.11 -18.35
CA SER A 72 -12.99 9.37 -18.98
C SER A 72 -14.08 9.53 -17.92
N ALA A 73 -15.12 10.28 -18.24
CA ALA A 73 -16.28 10.46 -17.36
C ALA A 73 -17.16 9.20 -17.28
N GLU A 74 -17.12 8.37 -18.30
CA GLU A 74 -17.86 7.11 -18.39
C GLU A 74 -17.11 6.09 -19.24
N THR A 75 -17.44 4.82 -19.07
CA THR A 75 -16.95 3.70 -19.90
C THR A 75 -18.02 2.61 -20.01
N SER A 76 -17.93 1.77 -21.04
CA SER A 76 -18.84 0.65 -21.24
C SER A 76 -18.11 -0.67 -21.08
N ILE A 77 -18.73 -1.59 -20.34
CA ILE A 77 -18.32 -2.98 -20.22
C ILE A 77 -19.24 -3.79 -21.12
N ASN A 78 -18.69 -4.35 -22.20
CA ASN A 78 -19.41 -5.17 -23.15
C ASN A 78 -18.78 -6.56 -23.23
N LEU A 79 -19.51 -7.58 -22.74
CA LEU A 79 -19.07 -8.97 -22.72
C LEU A 79 -20.13 -9.85 -23.41
N PRO A 80 -20.03 -10.04 -24.73
CA PRO A 80 -20.95 -10.90 -25.47
C PRO A 80 -20.77 -12.34 -25.03
N PHE A 81 -21.92 -13.09 -25.02
CA PHE A 81 -21.95 -14.51 -24.69
C PHE A 81 -21.31 -14.85 -23.35
N ILE A 82 -21.56 -14.03 -22.31
CA ILE A 82 -20.95 -14.19 -21.00
C ILE A 82 -21.57 -15.33 -20.19
N ALA A 83 -22.84 -15.63 -20.44
CA ALA A 83 -23.60 -16.71 -19.80
C ALA A 83 -24.66 -17.25 -20.73
N HIS A 84 -25.31 -18.38 -20.37
CA HIS A 84 -26.43 -18.95 -21.04
C HIS A 84 -27.40 -19.59 -20.05
N ASP A 85 -28.68 -19.63 -20.41
CA ASP A 85 -29.74 -20.34 -19.70
C ASP A 85 -30.71 -21.01 -20.69
N ALA A 86 -31.84 -21.52 -20.20
CA ALA A 86 -32.86 -22.17 -21.03
C ALA A 86 -33.48 -21.22 -22.07
N SER A 87 -33.39 -19.91 -21.91
CA SER A 87 -33.87 -18.89 -22.85
C SER A 87 -32.84 -18.49 -23.90
N GLY A 88 -31.61 -19.02 -23.80
CA GLY A 88 -30.52 -18.75 -24.75
C GLY A 88 -29.32 -18.05 -24.15
N GLN A 89 -28.51 -17.48 -25.04
CA GLN A 89 -27.27 -16.78 -24.64
C GLN A 89 -27.58 -15.42 -24.03
N LYS A 90 -26.77 -15.04 -23.05
CA LYS A 90 -26.82 -13.75 -22.34
C LYS A 90 -25.58 -12.95 -22.62
N HIS A 91 -25.77 -11.64 -22.71
CA HIS A 91 -24.73 -10.67 -22.96
C HIS A 91 -24.73 -9.68 -21.81
N LEU A 92 -23.54 -9.23 -21.39
CA LEU A 92 -23.39 -8.10 -20.48
C LEU A 92 -23.08 -6.86 -21.31
N ASP A 93 -23.88 -5.83 -21.16
CA ASP A 93 -23.63 -4.50 -21.73
C ASP A 93 -24.08 -3.46 -20.70
N VAL A 94 -23.09 -2.82 -20.07
CA VAL A 94 -23.35 -1.86 -19.00
C VAL A 94 -22.41 -0.66 -19.15
N THR A 95 -22.96 0.53 -18.95
CA THR A 95 -22.19 1.77 -18.88
C THR A 95 -22.01 2.15 -17.41
N ILE A 96 -20.77 2.43 -17.03
CA ILE A 96 -20.40 2.88 -15.68
C ILE A 96 -19.86 4.29 -15.78
N THR A 97 -20.37 5.20 -14.96
CA THR A 97 -19.86 6.55 -14.86
C THR A 97 -18.76 6.63 -13.78
N ARG A 98 -17.83 7.58 -13.95
CA ARG A 98 -16.82 7.89 -12.91
C ARG A 98 -17.47 8.19 -11.57
N ALA A 99 -18.53 9.01 -11.55
CA ALA A 99 -19.25 9.38 -10.33
C ALA A 99 -19.83 8.15 -9.61
N GLU A 100 -20.37 7.19 -10.37
CA GLU A 100 -20.87 5.93 -9.80
C GLU A 100 -19.73 5.08 -9.23
N PHE A 101 -18.65 4.89 -9.97
CA PHE A 101 -17.46 4.17 -9.50
C PHE A 101 -16.90 4.81 -8.23
N GLU A 102 -16.71 6.13 -8.21
CA GLU A 102 -16.18 6.85 -7.06
C GLU A 102 -17.08 6.73 -5.81
N ARG A 103 -18.40 6.70 -6.01
CA ARG A 103 -19.35 6.45 -4.91
C ARG A 103 -19.21 5.02 -4.36
N LEU A 104 -19.03 4.04 -5.24
CA LEU A 104 -18.88 2.64 -4.84
C LEU A 104 -17.59 2.41 -4.04
N VAL A 105 -16.49 3.03 -4.45
CA VAL A 105 -15.18 2.84 -3.82
C VAL A 105 -14.88 3.83 -2.68
N ASP A 106 -15.78 4.75 -2.38
CA ASP A 106 -15.60 5.77 -1.33
C ASP A 106 -15.15 5.20 0.02
N PRO A 107 -15.71 4.06 0.52
CA PRO A 107 -15.23 3.45 1.77
C PRO A 107 -13.77 3.00 1.72
N LEU A 108 -13.29 2.53 0.57
CA LEU A 108 -11.89 2.15 0.37
C LEU A 108 -10.97 3.38 0.31
N ILE A 109 -11.45 4.45 -0.34
CA ILE A 109 -10.71 5.72 -0.42
C ILE A 109 -10.52 6.32 0.99
N GLU A 110 -11.56 6.34 1.83
CA GLU A 110 -11.44 6.86 3.19
C GLU A 110 -10.49 6.04 4.08
N ARG A 111 -10.31 4.74 3.83
CA ARG A 111 -9.31 3.90 4.52
C ARG A 111 -7.88 4.42 4.33
N LEU A 112 -7.57 5.09 3.22
CA LEU A 112 -6.24 5.65 2.96
C LEU A 112 -5.85 6.73 3.98
N ARG A 113 -6.82 7.40 4.59
CA ARG A 113 -6.59 8.46 5.58
C ARG A 113 -5.85 7.94 6.81
N GLY A 114 -6.21 6.76 7.30
CA GLY A 114 -5.59 6.14 8.48
C GLY A 114 -4.08 6.04 8.38
N PRO A 115 -3.54 5.28 7.40
CA PRO A 115 -2.09 5.15 7.20
C PRO A 115 -1.35 6.48 7.02
N VAL A 116 -1.96 7.45 6.31
CA VAL A 116 -1.36 8.78 6.14
C VAL A 116 -1.21 9.48 7.48
N MET A 117 -2.27 9.51 8.29
CA MET A 117 -2.22 10.15 9.60
C MET A 117 -1.31 9.41 10.57
N ASP A 118 -1.26 8.08 10.48
CA ASP A 118 -0.34 7.27 11.28
C ASP A 118 1.12 7.54 10.94
N ALA A 119 1.46 7.69 9.65
CA ALA A 119 2.80 8.06 9.24
C ALA A 119 3.21 9.41 9.83
N LEU A 120 2.36 10.42 9.75
CA LEU A 120 2.61 11.74 10.31
C LEU A 120 2.75 11.71 11.84
N ASN A 121 1.87 11.00 12.53
CA ASN A 121 1.86 10.90 13.98
C ASN A 121 3.05 10.11 14.56
N ASN A 122 3.62 9.19 13.79
CA ASN A 122 4.74 8.35 14.19
C ASN A 122 6.10 8.84 13.65
N ALA A 123 6.14 9.97 12.96
CA ALA A 123 7.38 10.57 12.48
C ALA A 123 8.33 10.90 13.65
N LYS A 124 9.61 10.65 13.44
CA LYS A 124 10.69 10.93 14.44
C LYS A 124 11.64 11.98 13.86
N PRO A 125 12.20 12.87 14.67
CA PRO A 125 12.14 12.92 16.15
C PRO A 125 10.85 13.51 16.73
N GLN A 126 9.99 14.09 15.90
CA GLN A 126 8.74 14.71 16.34
C GLN A 126 7.59 14.36 15.40
N LYS A 127 6.39 14.39 15.94
CA LYS A 127 5.15 14.24 15.13
C LYS A 127 5.07 15.37 14.11
N LEU A 128 4.56 15.02 12.93
CA LEU A 128 4.31 15.97 11.86
C LEU A 128 2.80 16.20 11.69
N SER A 129 2.46 17.38 11.27
CA SER A 129 1.13 17.72 10.80
C SER A 129 1.12 17.77 9.26
N PRO A 130 -0.04 17.69 8.60
CA PRO A 130 -0.10 17.85 7.15
C PRO A 130 0.49 19.15 6.62
N SER A 131 0.47 20.23 7.44
CA SER A 131 1.06 21.53 7.08
C SER A 131 2.58 21.56 7.09
N ASP A 132 3.23 20.60 7.76
CA ASP A 132 4.69 20.48 7.83
C ASP A 132 5.26 19.77 6.59
N ILE A 133 4.39 19.27 5.70
CA ILE A 133 4.79 18.58 4.48
C ILE A 133 4.94 19.57 3.34
N ASP A 134 6.12 19.69 2.78
CA ASP A 134 6.40 20.60 1.67
C ASP A 134 5.93 20.06 0.34
N GLU A 135 6.12 18.77 0.07
CA GLU A 135 5.73 18.11 -1.17
C GLU A 135 5.04 16.77 -0.91
N VAL A 136 4.07 16.45 -1.75
CA VAL A 136 3.38 15.15 -1.77
C VAL A 136 3.58 14.52 -3.13
N VAL A 137 4.24 13.37 -3.17
CA VAL A 137 4.51 12.62 -4.41
C VAL A 137 3.64 11.37 -4.41
N LEU A 138 2.80 11.23 -5.44
CA LEU A 138 1.93 10.07 -5.62
C LEU A 138 2.63 9.04 -6.50
N VAL A 139 2.67 7.79 -6.02
CA VAL A 139 3.28 6.66 -6.71
C VAL A 139 2.34 5.46 -6.79
N GLY A 140 2.49 4.65 -7.85
CA GLY A 140 1.64 3.49 -8.12
C GLY A 140 0.37 3.82 -8.92
N GLY A 141 -0.11 2.84 -9.69
CA GLY A 141 -1.21 3.02 -10.64
C GLY A 141 -2.52 3.50 -10.04
N SER A 142 -2.86 3.06 -8.82
CA SER A 142 -4.11 3.45 -8.13
C SER A 142 -4.17 4.94 -7.77
N THR A 143 -3.03 5.62 -7.71
CA THR A 143 -2.99 7.08 -7.50
C THR A 143 -3.48 7.90 -8.69
N ARG A 144 -3.71 7.26 -9.83
CA ARG A 144 -4.33 7.88 -11.00
C ARG A 144 -5.83 8.11 -10.84
N ILE A 145 -6.48 7.43 -9.88
CA ILE A 145 -7.90 7.60 -9.57
C ILE A 145 -8.12 9.03 -9.05
N PRO A 146 -8.98 9.84 -9.71
CA PRO A 146 -9.17 11.24 -9.34
C PRO A 146 -9.57 11.42 -7.87
N LYS A 147 -10.42 10.55 -7.34
CA LYS A 147 -10.88 10.60 -5.94
C LYS A 147 -9.72 10.40 -4.94
N VAL A 148 -8.71 9.59 -5.27
CA VAL A 148 -7.49 9.46 -4.45
C VAL A 148 -6.73 10.78 -4.40
N GLN A 149 -6.55 11.42 -5.57
CA GLN A 149 -5.88 12.72 -5.64
C GLN A 149 -6.62 13.81 -4.87
N GLU A 150 -7.95 13.82 -4.95
CA GLU A 150 -8.80 14.75 -4.18
C GLU A 150 -8.67 14.55 -2.66
N LEU A 151 -8.64 13.27 -2.20
CA LEU A 151 -8.43 12.97 -0.78
C LEU A 151 -7.08 13.50 -0.31
N VAL A 152 -6.01 13.23 -1.05
CA VAL A 152 -4.66 13.69 -0.73
C VAL A 152 -4.62 15.22 -0.68
N LYS A 153 -5.20 15.88 -1.68
CA LYS A 153 -5.30 17.34 -1.69
C LYS A 153 -6.07 17.90 -0.48
N LYS A 154 -7.15 17.22 -0.06
CA LYS A 154 -7.90 17.61 1.15
C LYS A 154 -7.09 17.44 2.43
N ILE A 155 -6.29 16.35 2.54
CA ILE A 155 -5.47 16.10 3.73
C ILE A 155 -4.36 17.15 3.87
N PHE A 156 -3.60 17.38 2.79
CA PHE A 156 -2.40 18.21 2.83
C PHE A 156 -2.65 19.68 2.43
N ASN A 157 -3.85 20.00 1.96
CA ASN A 157 -4.19 21.31 1.38
C ASN A 157 -3.18 21.76 0.30
N ARG A 158 -2.67 20.80 -0.47
CA ARG A 158 -1.67 21.00 -1.53
C ARG A 158 -1.99 20.13 -2.75
N GLU A 159 -1.60 20.61 -3.94
CA GLU A 159 -1.61 19.78 -5.14
C GLU A 159 -0.46 18.75 -5.05
N PRO A 160 -0.72 17.48 -5.32
CA PRO A 160 0.35 16.49 -5.47
C PRO A 160 1.30 16.85 -6.59
N HIS A 161 2.59 16.54 -6.39
CA HIS A 161 3.62 16.73 -7.41
C HIS A 161 3.32 15.90 -8.66
N ARG A 162 3.43 16.54 -9.84
CA ARG A 162 3.10 15.92 -11.14
C ARG A 162 4.32 15.63 -12.01
N GLY A 163 5.52 15.84 -11.48
CA GLY A 163 6.77 15.73 -12.25
C GLY A 163 7.32 14.32 -12.43
N VAL A 164 6.69 13.31 -11.83
CA VAL A 164 7.13 11.91 -11.90
C VAL A 164 6.05 11.01 -12.51
N ASN A 165 6.49 9.98 -13.25
CA ASN A 165 5.58 8.93 -13.69
C ASN A 165 5.29 7.98 -12.52
N PRO A 166 4.04 7.90 -12.03
CA PRO A 166 3.71 7.08 -10.86
C PRO A 166 3.92 5.58 -11.08
N ASP A 167 3.99 5.11 -12.32
CA ASP A 167 4.19 3.69 -12.63
C ASP A 167 5.67 3.29 -12.64
N GLU A 168 6.59 4.24 -12.92
CA GLU A 168 8.01 3.98 -13.17
C GLU A 168 8.92 4.50 -12.05
N VAL A 169 8.49 5.50 -11.29
CA VAL A 169 9.34 6.23 -10.33
C VAL A 169 9.95 5.32 -9.26
N VAL A 170 9.23 4.28 -8.83
CA VAL A 170 9.74 3.31 -7.84
C VAL A 170 10.90 2.50 -8.42
N ALA A 171 10.78 2.03 -9.67
CA ALA A 171 11.85 1.31 -10.35
C ALA A 171 13.09 2.21 -10.56
N LEU A 172 12.89 3.47 -10.94
CA LEU A 172 13.97 4.45 -11.04
C LEU A 172 14.66 4.70 -9.71
N GLY A 173 13.90 4.87 -8.64
CA GLY A 173 14.43 5.02 -7.29
C GLY A 173 15.25 3.81 -6.84
N ALA A 174 14.73 2.60 -7.09
CA ALA A 174 15.44 1.35 -6.81
C ALA A 174 16.76 1.23 -7.59
N ALA A 175 16.79 1.63 -8.87
CA ALA A 175 18.01 1.64 -9.68
C ALA A 175 19.04 2.64 -9.14
N ILE A 176 18.61 3.83 -8.75
CA ILE A 176 19.48 4.85 -8.15
C ILE A 176 20.07 4.34 -6.83
N GLN A 177 19.26 3.76 -5.97
CA GLN A 177 19.71 3.19 -4.70
C GLN A 177 20.64 1.99 -4.93
N GLY A 178 20.35 1.13 -5.93
CA GLY A 178 21.22 0.02 -6.31
C GLY A 178 22.61 0.49 -6.73
N SER A 179 22.71 1.55 -7.53
CA SER A 179 24.02 2.12 -7.93
C SER A 179 24.79 2.74 -6.77
N ALA A 180 24.08 3.36 -5.80
CA ALA A 180 24.69 3.88 -4.59
C ALA A 180 25.25 2.73 -3.72
N LEU A 181 24.52 1.64 -3.55
CA LEU A 181 24.94 0.44 -2.81
C LEU A 181 26.11 -0.29 -3.51
N ALA A 182 26.16 -0.27 -4.84
CA ALA A 182 27.28 -0.81 -5.62
C ALA A 182 28.56 0.05 -5.54
N GLY A 183 28.46 1.24 -4.93
CA GLY A 183 29.59 2.18 -4.82
C GLY A 183 29.86 3.01 -6.09
N GLU A 184 28.95 2.96 -7.06
CA GLU A 184 29.05 3.76 -8.30
C GLU A 184 28.67 5.22 -8.06
N ARG A 185 27.89 5.48 -7.00
CA ARG A 185 27.48 6.82 -6.55
C ARG A 185 27.83 7.00 -5.08
N SER A 186 28.64 8.01 -4.79
CA SER A 186 29.03 8.38 -3.44
C SER A 186 28.33 9.65 -2.93
N ASP A 187 27.58 10.28 -3.80
CA ASP A 187 26.87 11.55 -3.57
C ASP A 187 25.50 11.38 -2.87
N LEU A 188 25.02 10.14 -2.74
CA LEU A 188 23.71 9.82 -2.16
C LEU A 188 23.85 8.90 -0.95
N LEU A 189 23.18 9.24 0.16
CA LEU A 189 22.99 8.39 1.33
C LEU A 189 21.50 8.30 1.65
N LEU A 190 20.94 7.08 1.67
CA LEU A 190 19.60 6.81 2.16
C LEU A 190 19.68 6.20 3.57
N LEU A 191 19.02 6.85 4.52
CA LEU A 191 18.77 6.31 5.86
C LEU A 191 17.31 5.84 5.92
N ASP A 192 17.15 4.53 5.98
CA ASP A 192 15.82 3.88 6.04
C ASP A 192 15.43 3.54 7.49
N VAL A 193 14.20 3.07 7.68
CA VAL A 193 13.66 2.70 8.98
C VAL A 193 13.02 1.32 8.96
N THR A 194 12.93 0.69 10.13
CA THR A 194 12.17 -0.56 10.29
C THR A 194 10.68 -0.27 10.09
N PRO A 195 9.98 -0.99 9.20
CA PRO A 195 8.54 -0.75 8.95
C PRO A 195 7.65 -1.26 10.09
N LEU A 196 8.11 -2.30 10.80
CA LEU A 196 7.44 -2.92 11.93
C LEU A 196 8.43 -3.16 13.06
N SER A 197 7.93 -3.28 14.27
CA SER A 197 8.73 -3.63 15.44
C SER A 197 9.27 -5.06 15.30
N LEU A 198 10.52 -5.25 15.74
CA LEU A 198 11.18 -6.55 15.85
C LEU A 198 11.34 -6.90 17.32
N GLY A 199 11.03 -8.12 17.68
CA GLY A 199 11.10 -8.59 19.05
C GLY A 199 11.23 -10.10 19.14
N ILE A 200 11.19 -10.60 20.35
CA ILE A 200 11.28 -12.02 20.65
C ILE A 200 10.08 -12.46 21.48
N GLU A 201 9.80 -13.77 21.40
CA GLU A 201 8.87 -14.40 22.33
C GLU A 201 9.52 -14.55 23.70
N THR A 202 8.82 -14.15 24.74
CA THR A 202 9.20 -14.32 26.14
C THR A 202 8.18 -15.16 26.87
N GLU A 203 8.40 -15.43 28.16
CA GLU A 203 7.55 -16.28 28.97
C GLU A 203 6.06 -15.90 28.84
N GLY A 204 5.20 -16.93 28.67
CA GLY A 204 3.77 -16.74 28.45
C GLY A 204 3.39 -16.39 27.01
N GLY A 205 4.30 -16.51 26.03
CA GLY A 205 4.01 -16.21 24.62
C GLY A 205 3.92 -14.70 24.32
N VAL A 206 4.46 -13.86 25.20
CA VAL A 206 4.42 -12.40 25.05
C VAL A 206 5.45 -11.94 24.02
N PHE A 207 5.04 -11.05 23.14
CA PHE A 207 5.93 -10.38 22.21
C PHE A 207 6.67 -9.23 22.90
N THR A 208 7.99 -9.42 23.15
CA THR A 208 8.82 -8.38 23.74
C THR A 208 9.59 -7.66 22.66
N VAL A 209 9.26 -6.39 22.43
CA VAL A 209 9.90 -5.55 21.41
C VAL A 209 11.32 -5.20 21.79
N LEU A 210 12.27 -5.42 20.87
CA LEU A 210 13.67 -5.02 20.98
C LEU A 210 14.00 -3.81 20.10
N VAL A 211 13.48 -3.81 18.87
CA VAL A 211 13.63 -2.71 17.92
C VAL A 211 12.23 -2.20 17.58
N GLU A 212 11.93 -0.99 17.97
CA GLU A 212 10.65 -0.36 17.66
C GLU A 212 10.51 -0.07 16.16
N ARG A 213 9.30 -0.09 15.64
CA ARG A 213 9.02 0.42 14.28
C ARG A 213 9.52 1.85 14.12
N ASN A 214 9.84 2.23 12.90
CA ASN A 214 10.41 3.53 12.56
C ASN A 214 11.73 3.82 13.30
N THR A 215 12.53 2.77 13.55
CA THR A 215 13.91 2.91 14.02
C THR A 215 14.84 2.94 12.81
N THR A 216 15.67 3.98 12.72
CA THR A 216 16.66 4.14 11.64
C THR A 216 17.62 2.96 11.59
N VAL A 217 17.85 2.42 10.40
CA VAL A 217 18.79 1.32 10.16
C VAL A 217 20.04 1.81 9.42
N PRO A 218 21.23 1.22 9.69
CA PRO A 218 21.48 0.05 10.53
C PRO A 218 21.40 0.34 12.03
N THR A 219 20.87 -0.61 12.82
CA THR A 219 20.76 -0.48 14.27
C THR A 219 21.13 -1.78 14.97
N THR A 220 21.57 -1.68 16.22
CA THR A 220 21.84 -2.82 17.09
C THR A 220 21.20 -2.59 18.45
N LYS A 221 20.38 -3.53 18.91
CA LYS A 221 19.76 -3.51 20.23
C LYS A 221 20.18 -4.73 21.03
N LYS A 222 20.44 -4.52 22.31
CA LYS A 222 20.80 -5.58 23.26
C LYS A 222 19.91 -5.46 24.48
N GLN A 223 19.41 -6.62 24.93
CA GLN A 223 18.62 -6.72 26.16
C GLN A 223 19.00 -8.01 26.89
N THR A 224 19.10 -7.92 28.20
CA THR A 224 19.39 -9.10 29.03
C THR A 224 18.06 -9.69 29.50
N PHE A 225 17.95 -10.99 29.37
CA PHE A 225 16.82 -11.79 29.87
C PHE A 225 17.35 -12.82 30.87
N SER A 226 16.52 -13.18 31.85
CA SER A 226 16.76 -14.32 32.74
C SER A 226 16.11 -15.57 32.18
N THR A 227 16.62 -16.73 32.59
CA THR A 227 15.99 -18.02 32.29
C THR A 227 14.69 -18.18 33.12
N ALA A 228 13.71 -18.93 32.58
CA ALA A 228 12.45 -19.21 33.27
C ALA A 228 12.60 -20.16 34.45
N ALA A 229 13.67 -20.98 34.48
CA ALA A 229 13.95 -21.95 35.53
C ALA A 229 15.45 -21.97 35.88
N ASP A 230 15.76 -22.34 37.14
CA ASP A 230 17.13 -22.54 37.59
C ASP A 230 17.79 -23.69 36.82
N ASN A 231 19.09 -23.51 36.49
CA ASN A 231 19.88 -24.47 35.73
C ASN A 231 19.34 -24.87 34.35
N GLN A 232 18.57 -23.99 33.70
CA GLN A 232 18.09 -24.23 32.33
C GLN A 232 19.28 -24.31 31.36
N PRO A 233 19.45 -25.45 30.64
CA PRO A 233 20.66 -25.72 29.86
C PRO A 233 20.66 -25.03 28.48
N SER A 234 19.48 -24.60 27.99
CA SER A 234 19.33 -23.95 26.68
C SER A 234 18.15 -23.02 26.64
N VAL A 235 18.20 -22.05 25.73
CA VAL A 235 17.11 -21.12 25.43
C VAL A 235 16.88 -21.13 23.94
N GLN A 236 15.63 -21.29 23.52
CA GLN A 236 15.23 -21.11 22.14
C GLN A 236 14.77 -19.66 21.96
N VAL A 237 15.42 -18.92 21.08
CA VAL A 237 15.05 -17.55 20.76
C VAL A 237 14.28 -17.56 19.45
N GLN A 238 13.01 -17.20 19.50
CA GLN A 238 12.17 -16.99 18.32
C GLN A 238 11.97 -15.50 18.10
N VAL A 239 12.26 -15.04 16.87
CA VAL A 239 12.16 -13.64 16.48
C VAL A 239 10.87 -13.43 15.70
N TYR A 240 10.17 -12.35 16.02
CA TYR A 240 8.91 -11.98 15.36
C TYR A 240 8.95 -10.52 14.91
N GLN A 241 8.12 -10.23 13.91
CA GLN A 241 7.91 -8.89 13.39
C GLN A 241 6.43 -8.53 13.46
N GLY A 242 6.09 -7.39 14.07
CA GLY A 242 4.71 -6.90 14.17
C GLY A 242 4.48 -6.00 15.37
N GLU A 243 3.20 -5.69 15.61
CA GLU A 243 2.76 -4.76 16.65
C GLU A 243 1.78 -5.39 17.66
N ARG A 244 1.55 -6.70 17.57
CA ARG A 244 0.59 -7.39 18.42
C ARG A 244 1.25 -7.82 19.74
N PRO A 245 0.51 -7.79 20.89
CA PRO A 245 1.09 -8.13 22.20
C PRO A 245 1.54 -9.58 22.32
N MET A 246 0.88 -10.51 21.60
CA MET A 246 1.22 -11.93 21.65
C MET A 246 2.12 -12.30 20.44
N ALA A 247 3.18 -13.08 20.69
CA ALA A 247 4.11 -13.48 19.66
C ALA A 247 3.44 -14.25 18.51
N ALA A 248 2.53 -15.17 18.83
CA ALA A 248 1.80 -15.99 17.85
C ALA A 248 0.94 -15.18 16.87
N ASP A 249 0.57 -13.95 17.22
CA ASP A 249 -0.23 -13.06 16.38
C ASP A 249 0.63 -12.21 15.43
N ASN A 250 1.96 -12.30 15.55
CA ASN A 250 2.93 -11.59 14.73
C ASN A 250 3.60 -12.54 13.72
N ARG A 251 4.27 -11.96 12.75
CA ARG A 251 4.97 -12.71 11.71
C ARG A 251 6.31 -13.25 12.25
N PRO A 252 6.57 -14.57 12.20
CA PRO A 252 7.84 -15.15 12.57
C PRO A 252 8.94 -14.86 11.56
#